data_da4f927a5439d12be105f791ba573224
#
_entry.id   da4f927a5439d12be105f791ba573224
#
_cell.length_a   1.000
_cell.length_b   1.000
_cell.length_c   1.000
_cell.angle_alpha   90.00
_cell.angle_beta   90.00
_cell.angle_gamma   90.00
#
_symmetry.space_group_name_H-M   'P 1'
#
loop_
_entity.id
_entity.type
_entity.pdbx_description
1 polymer ?
#
loop_
_entity_poly.entity_id
_entity_poly.type
_entity_poly.pdbx_seq_one_letter_code
_entity_poly.pdbx_strand_id
1 'polypeptide(L)'
;DADGNEQTLTATVQPDGSYSVDVTTPLAEGNYKVDASVTDPAGNTGTATDDGSVDVTAPVITVDAPDNTNDTTPTITGTTDAPAGSTVTLVVTDADGNEQTLIATVQPGGSYSVDVTIPLAEGNYKVDASVTDPAGNTGTASDKGSVDVTAPVITVDAPDNTNDTTPTITGTTDAPAGSTVTLVVTDADSNEQTLTATVQPDGSYSVDVTTPLAEGNYKVDASIIDPAGNTGTATDDGSVDIT
;
A
#
# COMPACT_ATOMS: atom_id res chain seq x y z
N ASP A 1 -18.50 13.33 -36.96
CA ASP A 1 -17.88 12.80 -35.76
C ASP A 1 -16.68 11.92 -36.13
N ALA A 2 -16.04 11.32 -35.15
CA ALA A 2 -14.82 10.50 -35.32
C ALA A 2 -15.08 9.24 -36.17
N ASP A 3 -16.31 8.72 -36.20
CA ASP A 3 -16.71 7.57 -37.01
C ASP A 3 -17.12 7.97 -38.45
N GLY A 4 -17.05 9.27 -38.80
CA GLY A 4 -17.47 9.79 -40.07
C GLY A 4 -18.99 9.97 -40.23
N ASN A 5 -19.74 9.89 -39.11
CA ASN A 5 -21.19 10.17 -39.17
C ASN A 5 -21.43 11.67 -39.24
N GLU A 6 -22.36 12.07 -40.10
CA GLU A 6 -22.75 13.47 -40.27
C GLU A 6 -24.20 13.67 -39.82
N GLN A 7 -24.48 14.82 -39.19
CA GLN A 7 -25.82 15.29 -38.90
C GLN A 7 -25.96 16.75 -39.30
N THR A 8 -27.08 17.11 -39.90
CA THR A 8 -27.38 18.49 -40.26
C THR A 8 -28.36 19.09 -39.26
N LEU A 9 -27.93 20.18 -38.64
CA LEU A 9 -28.67 20.91 -37.63
C LEU A 9 -29.01 22.30 -38.14
N THR A 10 -30.12 22.89 -37.67
CA THR A 10 -30.52 24.23 -38.04
C THR A 10 -30.67 25.10 -36.79
N ALA A 11 -29.98 26.23 -36.76
CA ALA A 11 -30.08 27.23 -35.73
C ALA A 11 -30.71 28.53 -36.25
N THR A 12 -31.37 29.28 -35.38
CA THR A 12 -31.90 30.62 -35.70
C THR A 12 -30.94 31.68 -35.17
N VAL A 13 -30.55 32.61 -36.07
CA VAL A 13 -29.69 33.76 -35.68
C VAL A 13 -30.52 34.71 -34.83
N GLN A 14 -30.04 35.08 -33.68
CA GLN A 14 -30.65 36.04 -32.75
C GLN A 14 -30.37 37.48 -33.18
N PRO A 15 -31.10 38.48 -32.60
CA PRO A 15 -30.89 39.90 -32.95
C PRO A 15 -29.48 40.42 -32.62
N ASP A 16 -28.77 39.79 -31.71
CA ASP A 16 -27.36 40.13 -31.37
C ASP A 16 -26.35 39.43 -32.27
N GLY A 17 -26.79 38.62 -33.24
CA GLY A 17 -25.98 37.88 -34.18
C GLY A 17 -25.51 36.50 -33.66
N SER A 18 -25.85 36.10 -32.42
CA SER A 18 -25.53 34.77 -31.87
C SER A 18 -26.47 33.70 -32.45
N TYR A 19 -25.99 32.44 -32.39
CA TYR A 19 -26.82 31.25 -32.65
C TYR A 19 -26.34 30.08 -31.82
N SER A 20 -27.24 29.17 -31.49
CA SER A 20 -26.90 27.92 -30.81
C SER A 20 -27.85 26.82 -31.24
N VAL A 21 -27.37 25.59 -31.24
CA VAL A 21 -28.17 24.39 -31.48
C VAL A 21 -27.53 23.22 -30.76
N ASP A 22 -28.37 22.39 -30.14
CA ASP A 22 -27.90 21.17 -29.50
C ASP A 22 -27.70 20.05 -30.52
N VAL A 23 -26.65 19.26 -30.35
CA VAL A 23 -26.44 18.03 -31.12
C VAL A 23 -27.53 17.03 -30.75
N THR A 24 -28.23 16.50 -31.74
CA THR A 24 -29.40 15.63 -31.53
C THR A 24 -29.06 14.14 -31.47
N THR A 25 -27.98 13.73 -32.15
CA THR A 25 -27.44 12.36 -32.10
C THR A 25 -26.11 12.41 -31.39
N PRO A 26 -25.89 11.58 -30.33
CA PRO A 26 -24.60 11.55 -29.63
C PRO A 26 -23.44 11.38 -30.60
N LEU A 27 -22.39 12.17 -30.41
CA LEU A 27 -21.16 12.06 -31.19
C LEU A 27 -20.32 10.89 -30.67
N ALA A 28 -19.64 10.22 -31.59
CA ALA A 28 -18.63 9.22 -31.22
C ALA A 28 -17.45 9.87 -30.48
N GLU A 29 -16.82 9.11 -29.63
CA GLU A 29 -15.57 9.51 -28.95
C GLU A 29 -14.50 9.84 -29.98
N GLY A 30 -13.74 10.91 -29.73
CA GLY A 30 -12.69 11.40 -30.61
C GLY A 30 -13.04 12.77 -31.21
N ASN A 31 -12.32 13.16 -32.24
CA ASN A 31 -12.45 14.48 -32.83
C ASN A 31 -13.72 14.59 -33.70
N TYR A 32 -14.33 15.74 -33.65
CA TYR A 32 -15.41 16.10 -34.53
C TYR A 32 -15.18 17.49 -35.15
N LYS A 33 -15.82 17.73 -36.29
CA LYS A 33 -15.78 19.01 -37.02
C LYS A 33 -17.17 19.59 -37.19
N VAL A 34 -17.29 20.88 -37.02
CA VAL A 34 -18.50 21.64 -37.31
C VAL A 34 -18.26 22.57 -38.48
N ASP A 35 -19.04 22.42 -39.56
CA ASP A 35 -19.09 23.35 -40.66
C ASP A 35 -20.42 24.12 -40.60
N ALA A 36 -20.36 25.43 -40.40
CA ALA A 36 -21.51 26.31 -40.35
C ALA A 36 -21.63 27.14 -41.62
N SER A 37 -22.85 27.35 -42.07
CA SER A 37 -23.12 28.24 -43.20
C SER A 37 -24.37 29.09 -42.97
N VAL A 38 -24.37 30.32 -43.45
CA VAL A 38 -25.52 31.20 -43.45
C VAL A 38 -25.60 31.91 -44.80
N THR A 39 -26.83 31.98 -45.36
CA THR A 39 -27.06 32.66 -46.64
C THR A 39 -27.96 33.88 -46.42
N ASP A 40 -27.58 35.03 -46.94
CA ASP A 40 -28.35 36.26 -46.88
C ASP A 40 -29.52 36.27 -47.88
N PRO A 41 -30.46 37.23 -47.79
CA PRO A 41 -31.57 37.33 -48.73
C PRO A 41 -31.15 37.59 -50.18
N ALA A 42 -29.95 38.08 -50.46
CA ALA A 42 -29.39 38.30 -51.80
C ALA A 42 -28.72 37.03 -52.38
N GLY A 43 -28.59 35.96 -51.58
CA GLY A 43 -27.99 34.69 -52.00
C GLY A 43 -26.50 34.57 -51.71
N ASN A 44 -25.90 35.50 -50.95
CA ASN A 44 -24.49 35.40 -50.57
C ASN A 44 -24.34 34.47 -49.35
N THR A 45 -23.39 33.53 -49.39
CA THR A 45 -23.17 32.55 -48.34
C THR A 45 -21.87 32.83 -47.61
N GLY A 46 -21.95 32.97 -46.27
CA GLY A 46 -20.83 32.97 -45.36
C GLY A 46 -20.66 31.57 -44.74
N THR A 47 -19.42 31.16 -44.51
CA THR A 47 -19.07 29.87 -43.90
C THR A 47 -18.05 30.04 -42.78
N ALA A 48 -18.14 29.14 -41.81
CA ALA A 48 -17.16 29.00 -40.71
C ALA A 48 -16.99 27.53 -40.39
N THR A 49 -15.84 27.19 -39.83
CA THR A 49 -15.52 25.82 -39.37
C THR A 49 -14.83 25.86 -38.04
N ASP A 50 -15.11 24.85 -37.21
CA ASP A 50 -14.46 24.65 -35.90
C ASP A 50 -14.34 23.17 -35.61
N ASP A 51 -13.30 22.80 -34.82
CA ASP A 51 -13.02 21.42 -34.43
C ASP A 51 -13.19 21.29 -32.91
N GLY A 52 -13.74 20.15 -32.51
CA GLY A 52 -13.88 19.79 -31.08
C GLY A 52 -13.52 18.34 -30.84
N SER A 53 -13.60 17.92 -29.59
CA SER A 53 -13.38 16.52 -29.19
C SER A 53 -14.43 16.08 -28.17
N VAL A 54 -14.76 14.81 -28.22
CA VAL A 54 -15.58 14.09 -27.24
C VAL A 54 -14.66 13.06 -26.59
N ASP A 55 -14.61 13.05 -25.27
CA ASP A 55 -13.89 12.07 -24.46
C ASP A 55 -14.85 11.58 -23.36
N VAL A 56 -15.18 10.29 -23.37
CA VAL A 56 -16.08 9.64 -22.42
C VAL A 56 -15.40 8.47 -21.70
N THR A 57 -14.09 8.30 -21.93
CA THR A 57 -13.30 7.21 -21.37
C THR A 57 -12.63 7.66 -20.07
N ALA A 58 -13.01 7.04 -18.96
CA ALA A 58 -12.37 7.32 -17.68
C ALA A 58 -10.93 6.80 -17.63
N PRO A 59 -10.00 7.50 -16.95
CA PRO A 59 -8.65 7.04 -16.75
C PRO A 59 -8.59 5.67 -16.03
N VAL A 60 -7.67 4.82 -16.43
CA VAL A 60 -7.34 3.59 -15.69
C VAL A 60 -6.44 3.96 -14.52
N ILE A 61 -6.76 3.47 -13.32
CA ILE A 61 -5.97 3.70 -12.11
C ILE A 61 -5.80 2.40 -11.33
N THR A 62 -4.66 2.23 -10.68
CA THR A 62 -4.37 1.18 -9.70
C THR A 62 -3.96 1.83 -8.38
N VAL A 63 -4.12 1.11 -7.27
CA VAL A 63 -3.61 1.49 -5.96
C VAL A 63 -3.03 0.25 -5.28
N ASP A 64 -1.96 0.43 -4.52
CA ASP A 64 -1.26 -0.60 -3.75
C ASP A 64 -1.06 -0.09 -2.32
N ALA A 65 -1.67 -0.81 -1.38
CA ALA A 65 -1.67 -0.53 0.05
C ALA A 65 -0.87 -1.63 0.78
N PRO A 66 0.26 -1.31 1.45
CA PRO A 66 1.10 -2.33 2.10
C PRO A 66 0.36 -3.22 3.10
N ASP A 67 0.62 -4.54 3.02
CA ASP A 67 0.16 -5.54 3.97
C ASP A 67 1.23 -5.84 5.03
N ASN A 68 0.78 -6.19 6.25
CA ASN A 68 1.65 -6.61 7.36
C ASN A 68 2.83 -5.65 7.59
N THR A 69 2.57 -4.34 7.62
CA THR A 69 3.60 -3.35 7.88
C THR A 69 3.57 -2.91 9.35
N ASN A 70 4.74 -2.73 9.95
CA ASN A 70 4.86 -2.08 11.27
C ASN A 70 5.01 -0.54 11.17
N ASP A 71 4.91 0.01 9.97
CA ASP A 71 4.84 1.44 9.75
C ASP A 71 3.37 1.89 9.81
N THR A 72 3.04 2.74 10.78
CA THR A 72 1.69 3.31 10.94
C THR A 72 1.39 4.43 9.94
N THR A 73 2.38 4.88 9.19
CA THR A 73 2.28 5.91 8.14
C THR A 73 2.79 5.41 6.79
N PRO A 74 2.30 4.26 6.30
CA PRO A 74 2.87 3.62 5.12
C PRO A 74 2.75 4.49 3.87
N THR A 75 3.68 4.30 2.93
CA THR A 75 3.59 4.90 1.60
C THR A 75 2.59 4.12 0.74
N ILE A 76 1.54 4.79 0.27
CA ILE A 76 0.59 4.25 -0.71
C ILE A 76 1.09 4.57 -2.10
N THR A 77 1.10 3.58 -2.98
CA THR A 77 1.57 3.73 -4.36
C THR A 77 0.51 3.34 -5.39
N GLY A 78 0.75 3.67 -6.64
CA GLY A 78 -0.11 3.24 -7.73
C GLY A 78 0.31 3.79 -9.08
N THR A 79 -0.49 3.47 -10.08
CA THR A 79 -0.29 3.91 -11.47
C THR A 79 -1.59 4.36 -12.10
N THR A 80 -1.51 5.24 -13.09
CA THR A 80 -2.63 5.67 -13.92
C THR A 80 -2.14 6.07 -15.30
N ASP A 81 -3.01 6.02 -16.30
CA ASP A 81 -2.78 6.56 -17.65
C ASP A 81 -3.18 8.04 -17.77
N ALA A 82 -3.71 8.65 -16.70
CA ALA A 82 -3.96 10.08 -16.65
C ALA A 82 -2.65 10.87 -16.88
N PRO A 83 -2.71 12.05 -17.51
CA PRO A 83 -1.52 12.85 -17.82
C PRO A 83 -0.65 13.16 -16.58
N ALA A 84 0.67 13.23 -16.79
CA ALA A 84 1.58 13.71 -15.74
C ALA A 84 1.15 15.09 -15.23
N GLY A 85 1.16 15.27 -13.91
CA GLY A 85 0.65 16.47 -13.24
C GLY A 85 -0.82 16.39 -12.82
N SER A 86 -1.57 15.34 -13.25
CA SER A 86 -2.92 15.09 -12.75
C SER A 86 -2.91 14.80 -11.24
N THR A 87 -4.02 15.10 -10.59
CA THR A 87 -4.21 14.89 -9.15
C THR A 87 -4.93 13.57 -8.90
N VAL A 88 -4.34 12.71 -8.09
CA VAL A 88 -4.98 11.52 -7.52
C VAL A 88 -5.44 11.85 -6.10
N THR A 89 -6.71 11.63 -5.80
CA THR A 89 -7.27 11.74 -4.45
C THR A 89 -7.39 10.34 -3.85
N LEU A 90 -6.82 10.16 -2.64
CA LEU A 90 -6.90 8.90 -1.90
C LEU A 90 -7.65 9.13 -0.59
N VAL A 91 -8.62 8.29 -0.29
CA VAL A 91 -9.28 8.23 1.01
C VAL A 91 -8.80 6.96 1.70
N VAL A 92 -8.12 7.14 2.83
CA VAL A 92 -7.62 6.04 3.66
C VAL A 92 -8.52 5.92 4.88
N THR A 93 -9.09 4.72 5.08
CA THR A 93 -9.95 4.40 6.23
C THR A 93 -9.24 3.35 7.07
N ASP A 94 -8.93 3.65 8.33
CA ASP A 94 -8.24 2.75 9.25
C ASP A 94 -9.17 1.71 9.90
N ALA A 95 -8.59 0.84 10.76
CA ALA A 95 -9.33 -0.22 11.46
C ALA A 95 -10.40 0.31 12.42
N ASP A 96 -10.22 1.52 12.95
CA ASP A 96 -11.17 2.21 13.84
C ASP A 96 -12.25 2.98 13.08
N GLY A 97 -12.15 3.04 11.74
CA GLY A 97 -13.07 3.79 10.87
C GLY A 97 -12.74 5.28 10.74
N ASN A 98 -11.55 5.72 11.16
CA ASN A 98 -11.10 7.08 10.93
C ASN A 98 -10.67 7.24 9.46
N GLU A 99 -11.07 8.36 8.86
CA GLU A 99 -10.74 8.66 7.47
C GLU A 99 -9.76 9.83 7.36
N GLN A 100 -8.81 9.72 6.43
CA GLN A 100 -7.98 10.82 5.99
C GLN A 100 -7.94 10.89 4.46
N THR A 101 -7.95 12.11 3.92
CA THR A 101 -7.82 12.35 2.48
C THR A 101 -6.41 12.80 2.16
N LEU A 102 -5.77 12.11 1.24
CA LEU A 102 -4.41 12.37 0.77
C LEU A 102 -4.47 12.78 -0.71
N ILE A 103 -3.48 13.56 -1.13
CA ILE A 103 -3.35 14.02 -2.50
C ILE A 103 -1.98 13.62 -3.03
N ALA A 104 -1.98 12.91 -4.16
CA ALA A 104 -0.77 12.57 -4.90
C ALA A 104 -0.77 13.24 -6.28
N THR A 105 0.41 13.48 -6.83
CA THR A 105 0.57 14.00 -8.19
C THR A 105 1.10 12.90 -9.10
N VAL A 106 0.49 12.72 -10.26
CA VAL A 106 0.93 11.76 -11.28
C VAL A 106 2.29 12.20 -11.85
N GLN A 107 3.27 11.31 -11.78
CA GLN A 107 4.63 11.55 -12.26
C GLN A 107 4.75 11.24 -13.77
N PRO A 108 5.80 11.73 -14.44
CA PRO A 108 6.14 11.26 -15.78
C PRO A 108 6.33 9.72 -15.77
N GLY A 109 5.52 9.01 -16.55
CA GLY A 109 5.48 7.54 -16.53
C GLY A 109 4.25 6.95 -15.83
N GLY A 110 3.35 7.81 -15.32
CA GLY A 110 2.04 7.41 -14.82
C GLY A 110 2.01 6.89 -13.38
N SER A 111 3.14 6.85 -12.66
CA SER A 111 3.17 6.45 -11.25
C SER A 111 2.76 7.59 -10.32
N TYR A 112 2.26 7.25 -9.15
CA TYR A 112 2.06 8.19 -8.05
C TYR A 112 2.37 7.52 -6.71
N SER A 113 2.70 8.32 -5.71
CA SER A 113 2.93 7.87 -4.33
C SER A 113 2.60 8.98 -3.34
N VAL A 114 2.18 8.59 -2.15
CA VAL A 114 1.92 9.52 -1.04
C VAL A 114 2.03 8.77 0.29
N ASP A 115 2.64 9.42 1.28
CA ASP A 115 2.71 8.88 2.63
C ASP A 115 1.42 9.19 3.40
N VAL A 116 0.95 8.22 4.17
CA VAL A 116 -0.10 8.45 5.17
C VAL A 116 0.40 9.47 6.18
N THR A 117 -0.41 10.46 6.51
CA THR A 117 0.02 11.60 7.36
C THR A 117 -0.43 11.49 8.81
N ILE A 118 -1.55 10.83 9.05
CA ILE A 118 -2.07 10.54 10.39
C ILE A 118 -1.85 9.05 10.63
N PRO A 119 -1.13 8.65 11.71
CA PRO A 119 -0.89 7.25 11.99
C PRO A 119 -2.17 6.41 11.99
N LEU A 120 -2.14 5.30 11.26
CA LEU A 120 -3.24 4.35 11.21
C LEU A 120 -3.30 3.51 12.49
N ALA A 121 -4.51 3.15 12.91
CA ALA A 121 -4.72 2.16 13.95
C ALA A 121 -4.21 0.77 13.49
N GLU A 122 -3.75 -0.04 14.45
CA GLU A 122 -3.41 -1.43 14.21
C GLU A 122 -4.61 -2.21 13.65
N GLY A 123 -4.38 -3.03 12.63
CA GLY A 123 -5.41 -3.79 11.96
C GLY A 123 -5.51 -3.47 10.47
N ASN A 124 -6.61 -3.90 9.86
CA ASN A 124 -6.83 -3.69 8.43
C ASN A 124 -7.23 -2.24 8.13
N TYR A 125 -6.72 -1.70 7.04
CA TYR A 125 -7.14 -0.43 6.49
C TYR A 125 -7.52 -0.58 5.02
N LYS A 126 -8.24 0.40 4.49
CA LYS A 126 -8.68 0.46 3.09
C LYS A 126 -8.24 1.76 2.46
N VAL A 127 -7.85 1.72 1.21
CA VAL A 127 -7.54 2.89 0.39
C VAL A 127 -8.46 2.91 -0.83
N ASP A 128 -9.21 3.99 -1.00
CA ASP A 128 -9.99 4.29 -2.20
C ASP A 128 -9.30 5.43 -2.95
N ALA A 129 -8.85 5.16 -4.18
CA ALA A 129 -8.17 6.13 -5.04
C ALA A 129 -9.06 6.58 -6.19
N SER A 130 -8.96 7.85 -6.57
CA SER A 130 -9.68 8.42 -7.72
C SER A 130 -8.83 9.43 -8.47
N VAL A 131 -9.00 9.49 -9.79
CA VAL A 131 -8.40 10.48 -10.67
C VAL A 131 -9.41 10.90 -11.72
N THR A 132 -9.49 12.20 -12.02
CA THR A 132 -10.40 12.75 -13.02
C THR A 132 -9.60 13.37 -14.14
N ASP A 133 -9.97 13.07 -15.39
CA ASP A 133 -9.35 13.64 -16.58
C ASP A 133 -9.86 15.06 -16.88
N PRO A 134 -9.31 15.77 -17.88
CA PRO A 134 -9.76 17.10 -18.26
C PRO A 134 -11.18 17.16 -18.82
N ALA A 135 -11.73 16.05 -19.33
CA ALA A 135 -13.10 15.96 -19.83
C ALA A 135 -14.13 15.75 -18.70
N GLY A 136 -13.68 15.36 -17.50
CA GLY A 136 -14.53 15.13 -16.34
C GLY A 136 -14.82 13.66 -16.06
N ASN A 137 -14.23 12.72 -16.82
CA ASN A 137 -14.38 11.29 -16.54
C ASN A 137 -13.52 10.89 -15.35
N THR A 138 -14.07 10.08 -14.44
CA THR A 138 -13.37 9.69 -13.19
C THR A 138 -13.11 8.20 -13.17
N GLY A 139 -11.82 7.85 -13.07
CA GLY A 139 -11.35 6.50 -12.79
C GLY A 139 -11.22 6.27 -11.28
N THR A 140 -11.50 5.06 -10.80
CA THR A 140 -11.39 4.67 -9.39
C THR A 140 -10.74 3.31 -9.22
N ALA A 141 -10.03 3.14 -8.10
CA ALA A 141 -9.48 1.86 -7.66
C ALA A 141 -9.56 1.77 -6.14
N SER A 142 -9.54 0.56 -5.58
CA SER A 142 -9.42 0.37 -4.14
C SER A 142 -8.54 -0.83 -3.81
N ASP A 143 -7.84 -0.73 -2.68
CA ASP A 143 -7.01 -1.79 -2.13
C ASP A 143 -7.10 -1.80 -0.60
N LYS A 144 -6.63 -2.89 0.00
CA LYS A 144 -6.60 -3.09 1.45
C LYS A 144 -5.19 -3.43 1.85
N GLY A 145 -4.76 -2.85 2.97
CA GLY A 145 -3.52 -3.19 3.64
C GLY A 145 -3.75 -3.53 5.10
N SER A 146 -2.67 -3.81 5.82
CA SER A 146 -2.74 -4.06 7.26
C SER A 146 -1.52 -3.50 8.00
N VAL A 147 -1.78 -2.90 9.15
CA VAL A 147 -0.78 -2.44 10.11
C VAL A 147 -0.73 -3.41 11.28
N ASP A 148 0.46 -3.84 11.64
CA ASP A 148 0.74 -4.69 12.80
C ASP A 148 1.97 -4.12 13.52
N VAL A 149 1.77 -3.53 14.69
CA VAL A 149 2.83 -2.94 15.53
C VAL A 149 3.04 -3.72 16.83
N THR A 150 2.34 -4.86 16.98
CA THR A 150 2.41 -5.70 18.17
C THR A 150 3.53 -6.73 18.04
N ALA A 151 4.58 -6.56 18.84
CA ALA A 151 5.70 -7.53 18.87
C ALA A 151 5.24 -8.89 19.44
N PRO A 152 5.77 -10.01 18.93
CA PRO A 152 5.50 -11.33 19.49
C PRO A 152 5.89 -11.43 20.96
N VAL A 153 5.05 -12.09 21.76
CA VAL A 153 5.40 -12.44 23.14
C VAL A 153 6.30 -13.68 23.12
N ILE A 154 7.43 -13.61 23.82
CA ILE A 154 8.39 -14.71 23.91
C ILE A 154 8.84 -14.89 25.36
N THR A 155 9.09 -16.13 25.76
CA THR A 155 9.74 -16.51 27.02
C THR A 155 10.96 -17.36 26.73
N VAL A 156 11.93 -17.37 27.63
CA VAL A 156 13.10 -18.26 27.56
C VAL A 156 13.32 -18.84 28.96
N ASP A 157 13.78 -20.08 29.04
CA ASP A 157 14.11 -20.81 30.27
C ASP A 157 15.49 -21.43 30.08
N ALA A 158 16.45 -20.97 30.90
CA ALA A 158 17.83 -21.37 30.94
C ALA A 158 18.09 -22.18 32.23
N PRO A 159 18.44 -23.49 32.16
CA PRO A 159 18.61 -24.32 33.35
C PRO A 159 19.62 -23.78 34.38
N ASP A 160 19.18 -23.76 35.66
CA ASP A 160 20.00 -23.43 36.79
C ASP A 160 20.67 -24.66 37.42
N ASN A 161 21.88 -24.52 37.97
CA ASN A 161 22.61 -25.54 38.69
C ASN A 161 22.71 -26.88 37.91
N THR A 162 22.88 -26.81 36.61
CA THR A 162 23.00 -28.00 35.77
C THR A 162 24.46 -28.49 35.77
N ASN A 163 24.64 -29.82 35.76
CA ASN A 163 25.95 -30.43 35.51
C ASN A 163 26.18 -30.75 34.02
N ASP A 164 25.25 -30.37 33.17
CA ASP A 164 25.35 -30.45 31.70
C ASP A 164 25.97 -29.15 31.17
N THR A 165 27.11 -29.25 30.53
CA THR A 165 27.76 -28.08 29.88
C THR A 165 27.15 -27.68 28.54
N THR A 166 26.23 -28.50 28.03
CA THR A 166 25.47 -28.23 26.79
C THR A 166 23.97 -28.30 27.04
N PRO A 167 23.44 -27.54 28.01
CA PRO A 167 22.04 -27.64 28.42
C PRO A 167 21.09 -27.35 27.29
N THR A 168 19.87 -27.95 27.35
CA THR A 168 18.74 -27.59 26.46
C THR A 168 18.12 -26.31 26.97
N ILE A 169 18.09 -25.28 26.15
CA ILE A 169 17.34 -24.03 26.36
C ILE A 169 15.94 -24.21 25.80
N THR A 170 14.93 -23.82 26.55
CA THR A 170 13.51 -23.95 26.16
C THR A 170 12.78 -22.61 26.25
N GLY A 171 11.58 -22.55 25.68
CA GLY A 171 10.73 -21.37 25.81
C GLY A 171 9.43 -21.51 25.01
N THR A 172 8.64 -20.45 25.07
CA THR A 172 7.37 -20.36 24.36
C THR A 172 7.21 -19.00 23.68
N THR A 173 6.40 -18.95 22.63
CA THR A 173 6.02 -17.73 21.94
C THR A 173 4.65 -17.87 21.32
N ASP A 174 3.96 -16.76 21.10
CA ASP A 174 2.71 -16.69 20.34
C ASP A 174 2.93 -16.51 18.81
N ALA A 175 4.20 -16.40 18.38
CA ALA A 175 4.50 -16.36 16.95
C ALA A 175 4.09 -17.65 16.24
N PRO A 176 3.73 -17.60 14.94
CA PRO A 176 3.28 -18.76 14.18
C PRO A 176 4.26 -19.93 14.21
N ALA A 177 3.74 -21.16 14.22
CA ALA A 177 4.55 -22.37 14.06
C ALA A 177 5.40 -22.30 12.79
N GLY A 178 6.68 -22.69 12.91
CA GLY A 178 7.66 -22.58 11.83
C GLY A 178 8.49 -21.29 11.87
N SER A 179 8.12 -20.31 12.68
CA SER A 179 8.95 -19.11 12.92
C SER A 179 10.29 -19.49 13.55
N THR A 180 11.30 -18.67 13.37
CA THR A 180 12.66 -18.90 13.90
C THR A 180 12.91 -18.01 15.10
N VAL A 181 13.25 -18.62 16.25
CA VAL A 181 13.79 -17.95 17.42
C VAL A 181 15.32 -17.93 17.31
N THR A 182 15.93 -16.77 17.51
CA THR A 182 17.39 -16.62 17.63
C THR A 182 17.75 -16.48 19.11
N LEU A 183 18.71 -17.27 19.57
CA LEU A 183 19.20 -17.24 20.94
C LEU A 183 20.70 -16.92 20.92
N VAL A 184 21.11 -15.96 21.75
CA VAL A 184 22.52 -15.67 22.02
C VAL A 184 22.80 -16.13 23.43
N VAL A 185 23.71 -17.12 23.59
CA VAL A 185 24.14 -17.67 24.87
C VAL A 185 25.52 -17.12 25.17
N THR A 186 25.67 -16.44 26.30
CA THR A 186 26.95 -15.88 26.79
C THR A 186 27.35 -16.61 28.06
N ASP A 187 28.49 -17.28 28.08
CA ASP A 187 29.00 -18.03 29.23
C ASP A 187 29.74 -17.16 30.24
N ALA A 188 30.18 -17.78 31.37
CA ALA A 188 30.89 -17.12 32.44
C ALA A 188 32.24 -16.51 32.01
N ASP A 189 32.86 -17.01 30.94
CA ASP A 189 34.09 -16.50 30.35
C ASP A 189 33.83 -15.44 29.26
N SER A 190 32.56 -15.03 29.07
CA SER A 190 32.11 -14.09 28.05
C SER A 190 32.27 -14.61 26.61
N ASN A 191 32.26 -15.92 26.40
CA ASN A 191 32.16 -16.50 25.07
C ASN A 191 30.68 -16.51 24.63
N GLU A 192 30.43 -16.11 23.39
CA GLU A 192 29.09 -16.07 22.84
C GLU A 192 28.89 -17.15 21.76
N GLN A 193 27.74 -17.77 21.78
CA GLN A 193 27.28 -18.62 20.67
C GLN A 193 25.84 -18.24 20.26
N THR A 194 25.58 -18.19 18.96
CA THR A 194 24.25 -17.94 18.42
C THR A 194 23.65 -19.26 17.99
N LEU A 195 22.45 -19.54 18.50
CA LEU A 195 21.65 -20.73 18.20
C LEU A 195 20.32 -20.31 17.56
N THR A 196 19.68 -21.24 16.87
CA THR A 196 18.34 -21.03 16.33
C THR A 196 17.44 -22.20 16.67
N ALA A 197 16.19 -21.89 17.02
CA ALA A 197 15.15 -22.87 17.27
C ALA A 197 13.94 -22.59 16.39
N THR A 198 13.19 -23.64 16.02
CA THR A 198 11.93 -23.51 15.26
C THR A 198 10.74 -23.62 16.21
N VAL A 199 9.79 -22.68 16.11
CA VAL A 199 8.55 -22.69 16.88
C VAL A 199 7.68 -23.88 16.45
N GLN A 200 7.28 -24.67 17.44
CA GLN A 200 6.42 -25.85 17.25
C GLN A 200 4.93 -25.45 17.16
N PRO A 201 4.03 -26.36 16.71
CA PRO A 201 2.59 -26.05 16.62
C PRO A 201 1.91 -25.68 17.95
N ASP A 202 2.49 -26.02 19.07
CA ASP A 202 2.02 -25.67 20.44
C ASP A 202 2.62 -24.34 20.96
N GLY A 203 3.42 -23.62 20.15
CA GLY A 203 4.09 -22.40 20.53
C GLY A 203 5.39 -22.60 21.30
N SER A 204 5.80 -23.84 21.60
CA SER A 204 7.08 -24.12 22.27
C SER A 204 8.25 -24.08 21.29
N TYR A 205 9.46 -23.87 21.83
CA TYR A 205 10.72 -24.05 21.12
C TYR A 205 11.78 -24.61 22.05
N SER A 206 12.78 -25.30 21.50
CA SER A 206 13.92 -25.81 22.24
C SER A 206 15.14 -25.91 21.34
N VAL A 207 16.32 -25.76 21.96
CA VAL A 207 17.60 -25.95 21.27
C VAL A 207 18.68 -26.33 22.29
N ASP A 208 19.54 -27.28 21.93
CA ASP A 208 20.70 -27.64 22.74
C ASP A 208 21.86 -26.66 22.48
N VAL A 209 22.52 -26.26 23.56
CA VAL A 209 23.80 -25.54 23.47
C VAL A 209 24.82 -26.44 22.75
N THR A 210 25.52 -25.91 21.75
CA THR A 210 26.40 -26.70 20.88
C THR A 210 27.88 -26.69 21.31
N THR A 211 28.32 -25.57 21.89
CA THR A 211 29.66 -25.42 22.46
C THR A 211 29.56 -25.49 23.97
N PRO A 212 30.33 -26.39 24.65
CA PRO A 212 30.27 -26.50 26.10
C PRO A 212 30.51 -25.16 26.80
N LEU A 213 29.59 -24.81 27.72
CA LEU A 213 29.69 -23.61 28.53
C LEU A 213 30.75 -23.78 29.63
N ALA A 214 31.40 -22.68 30.00
CA ALA A 214 32.24 -22.60 31.16
C ALA A 214 31.42 -22.81 32.45
N GLU A 215 32.07 -23.35 33.53
CA GLU A 215 31.47 -23.42 34.85
C GLU A 215 31.15 -22.01 35.36
N GLY A 216 29.94 -21.82 35.89
CA GLY A 216 29.45 -20.54 36.40
C GLY A 216 28.16 -20.11 35.74
N ASN A 217 27.82 -18.85 35.91
CA ASN A 217 26.60 -18.30 35.36
C ASN A 217 26.71 -18.06 33.84
N TYR A 218 25.65 -18.31 33.15
CA TYR A 218 25.50 -17.95 31.74
C TYR A 218 24.18 -17.19 31.52
N LYS A 219 24.11 -16.43 30.44
CA LYS A 219 22.96 -15.63 30.06
C LYS A 219 22.44 -16.07 28.69
N VAL A 220 21.13 -16.11 28.53
CA VAL A 220 20.48 -16.36 27.26
C VAL A 220 19.59 -15.17 26.87
N ASP A 221 19.88 -14.55 25.74
CA ASP A 221 19.05 -13.54 25.12
C ASP A 221 18.34 -14.16 23.93
N ALA A 222 17.01 -14.26 23.98
CA ALA A 222 16.18 -14.79 22.92
C ALA A 222 15.45 -13.68 22.17
N SER A 223 15.33 -13.81 20.85
CA SER A 223 14.60 -12.88 19.99
C SER A 223 13.84 -13.59 18.89
N ILE A 224 12.71 -13.01 18.50
CA ILE A 224 11.88 -13.45 17.38
C ILE A 224 11.30 -12.24 16.65
N ILE A 225 11.20 -12.34 15.32
CA ILE A 225 10.66 -11.28 14.47
C ILE A 225 9.41 -11.83 13.78
N ASP A 226 8.32 -11.07 13.80
CA ASP A 226 7.09 -11.39 13.09
C ASP A 226 7.14 -11.00 11.59
N PRO A 227 6.11 -11.33 10.79
CA PRO A 227 6.06 -10.94 9.38
C PRO A 227 5.99 -9.44 9.13
N ALA A 228 5.53 -8.64 10.09
CA ALA A 228 5.49 -7.18 10.00
C ALA A 228 6.84 -6.52 10.32
N GLY A 229 7.77 -7.27 10.94
CA GLY A 229 9.09 -6.80 11.34
C GLY A 229 9.16 -6.36 12.80
N ASN A 230 8.13 -6.61 13.63
CA ASN A 230 8.20 -6.34 15.06
C ASN A 230 9.04 -7.41 15.76
N THR A 231 9.87 -7.01 16.73
CA THR A 231 10.79 -7.89 17.44
C THR A 231 10.35 -8.11 18.87
N GLY A 232 10.05 -9.37 19.22
CA GLY A 232 9.90 -9.82 20.60
C GLY A 232 11.23 -10.27 21.19
N THR A 233 11.50 -9.98 22.48
CA THR A 233 12.72 -10.38 23.18
C THR A 233 12.43 -10.92 24.57
N ALA A 234 13.27 -11.86 25.03
CA ALA A 234 13.28 -12.37 26.39
C ALA A 234 14.71 -12.66 26.82
N THR A 235 14.95 -12.65 28.11
CA THR A 235 16.25 -12.93 28.71
C THR A 235 16.05 -13.81 29.91
N ASP A 236 16.98 -14.77 30.10
CA ASP A 236 17.08 -15.58 31.31
C ASP A 236 18.53 -15.90 31.63
N ASP A 237 18.81 -16.10 32.91
CA ASP A 237 20.13 -16.48 33.43
C ASP A 237 20.05 -17.93 33.91
N GLY A 238 21.07 -18.71 33.58
CA GLY A 238 21.25 -20.07 34.07
C GLY A 238 22.63 -20.27 34.71
N SER A 239 22.89 -21.47 35.21
CA SER A 239 24.20 -21.78 35.80
C SER A 239 24.65 -23.22 35.56
N VAL A 240 25.95 -23.39 35.26
CA VAL A 240 26.63 -24.69 35.15
C VAL A 240 27.46 -24.93 36.41
N ASP A 241 27.27 -26.09 37.05
CA ASP A 241 28.04 -26.56 38.21
C ASP A 241 28.52 -27.99 37.93
N ILE A 242 29.82 -28.17 37.72
CA ILE A 242 30.45 -29.46 37.38
C ILE A 242 31.43 -29.95 38.47
N THR A 243 31.45 -29.27 39.64
CA THR A 243 32.34 -29.63 40.77
C THR A 243 31.64 -30.36 41.91
#